data_fc9a89dcf048def084107b307e1350e6
#
_entry.id   fc9a89dcf048def084107b307e1350e6
#
_cell.length_a   1.000
_cell.length_b   1.000
_cell.length_c   1.000
_cell.angle_alpha   90.00
_cell.angle_beta   90.00
_cell.angle_gamma   90.00
#
_symmetry.space_group_name_H-M   'P 1'
#
loop_
_entity.id
_entity.type
_entity.pdbx_description
1 polymer ?
#
loop_
_entity_poly.entity_id
_entity_poly.type
_entity_poly.pdbx_seq_one_letter_code
_entity_poly.pdbx_strand_id
1 'polypeptide(L)'
;MDISRQFINNPTRVWLAILLLGVGGLLALLNIGRLEDPAFTIKTAVIVTHYPGASAQQVEEEVTLPLENAIQQLPSLDNVSSISSNGLSQITVNIASQYHSSELPQIWDELRRRVGDASRLFPPGVVPPFVNDDFGDVFGFFFAISGDSFTNPELVRYAEQLRRELVLVPGVGKVAIGGVIPQQINVDISQIGRASCRER
;
A
#
# COMPACT_ATOMS: atom_id res chain seq x y z
N MET A 1 -23.75 -52.71 12.72
CA MET A 1 -22.69 -52.75 13.76
C MET A 1 -22.89 -51.60 14.69
N ASP A 2 -23.28 -51.85 15.93
CA ASP A 2 -23.56 -50.79 16.93
C ASP A 2 -22.24 -50.23 17.48
N ILE A 3 -21.81 -49.14 16.93
CA ILE A 3 -20.57 -48.42 17.33
C ILE A 3 -20.60 -48.11 18.82
N SER A 4 -21.75 -47.68 19.34
CA SER A 4 -21.95 -47.41 20.76
C SER A 4 -21.63 -48.60 21.68
N ARG A 5 -22.07 -49.80 21.29
CA ARG A 5 -21.85 -51.05 22.05
C ARG A 5 -20.36 -51.45 22.05
N GLN A 6 -19.65 -51.16 20.98
CA GLN A 6 -18.22 -51.46 20.82
C GLN A 6 -17.33 -50.55 21.68
N PHE A 7 -17.77 -49.30 21.91
CA PHE A 7 -17.09 -48.36 22.81
C PHE A 7 -17.35 -48.69 24.26
N ILE A 8 -18.61 -49.04 24.63
CA ILE A 8 -18.96 -49.39 26.03
C ILE A 8 -18.19 -50.62 26.52
N ASN A 9 -18.02 -51.63 25.67
CA ASN A 9 -17.33 -52.87 26.03
C ASN A 9 -15.80 -52.77 26.06
N ASN A 10 -15.19 -51.68 25.57
CA ASN A 10 -13.73 -51.49 25.52
C ASN A 10 -13.33 -50.16 26.12
N PRO A 11 -13.13 -50.06 27.44
CA PRO A 11 -12.78 -48.81 28.11
C PRO A 11 -11.50 -48.19 27.61
N THR A 12 -10.53 -48.98 27.15
CA THR A 12 -9.27 -48.48 26.55
C THR A 12 -9.50 -47.61 25.29
N ARG A 13 -10.47 -47.96 24.46
CA ARG A 13 -10.82 -47.20 23.27
C ARG A 13 -11.47 -45.87 23.62
N VAL A 14 -12.27 -45.86 24.67
CA VAL A 14 -12.92 -44.63 25.20
C VAL A 14 -11.84 -43.66 25.70
N TRP A 15 -10.93 -44.15 26.54
CA TRP A 15 -9.84 -43.32 27.08
C TRP A 15 -8.92 -42.79 25.99
N LEU A 16 -8.61 -43.60 24.96
CA LEU A 16 -7.81 -43.18 23.82
C LEU A 16 -8.52 -42.08 23.00
N ALA A 17 -9.84 -42.23 22.79
CA ALA A 17 -10.63 -41.20 22.09
C ALA A 17 -10.71 -39.90 22.91
N ILE A 18 -10.90 -39.97 24.22
CA ILE A 18 -10.91 -38.80 25.10
C ILE A 18 -9.56 -38.07 25.08
N LEU A 19 -8.46 -38.83 25.15
CA LEU A 19 -7.11 -38.26 25.10
C LEU A 19 -6.83 -37.60 23.76
N LEU A 20 -7.19 -38.26 22.66
CA LEU A 20 -6.98 -37.72 21.30
C LEU A 20 -7.80 -36.46 21.07
N LEU A 21 -9.07 -36.44 21.51
CA LEU A 21 -9.92 -35.25 21.42
C LEU A 21 -9.43 -34.14 22.35
N GLY A 22 -8.99 -34.46 23.57
CA GLY A 22 -8.45 -33.49 24.51
C GLY A 22 -7.17 -32.82 24.01
N VAL A 23 -6.21 -33.62 23.55
CA VAL A 23 -4.95 -33.09 22.99
C VAL A 23 -5.20 -32.35 21.69
N GLY A 24 -6.02 -32.92 20.79
CA GLY A 24 -6.38 -32.27 19.53
C GLY A 24 -7.14 -30.96 19.73
N GLY A 25 -8.08 -30.92 20.68
CA GLY A 25 -8.80 -29.72 21.04
C GLY A 25 -7.91 -28.64 21.64
N LEU A 26 -6.95 -29.03 22.50
CA LEU A 26 -5.98 -28.08 23.07
C LEU A 26 -5.04 -27.52 21.97
N LEU A 27 -4.53 -28.37 21.09
CA LEU A 27 -3.72 -27.92 19.96
C LEU A 27 -4.51 -27.00 19.00
N ALA A 28 -5.77 -27.33 18.74
CA ALA A 28 -6.64 -26.46 17.93
C ALA A 28 -6.86 -25.11 18.59
N LEU A 29 -7.09 -25.07 19.92
CA LEU A 29 -7.27 -23.83 20.67
C LEU A 29 -6.04 -22.94 20.66
N LEU A 30 -4.84 -23.52 20.70
CA LEU A 30 -3.57 -22.78 20.64
C LEU A 30 -3.26 -22.23 19.24
N ASN A 31 -3.76 -22.90 18.19
CA ASN A 31 -3.51 -22.52 16.80
C ASN A 31 -4.68 -21.75 16.14
N ILE A 32 -5.78 -21.57 16.85
CA ILE A 32 -6.92 -20.82 16.30
C ILE A 32 -6.53 -19.35 16.12
N GLY A 33 -6.79 -18.79 14.93
CA GLY A 33 -6.59 -17.38 14.66
C GLY A 33 -7.46 -16.52 15.56
N ARG A 34 -6.89 -15.45 16.12
CA ARG A 34 -7.59 -14.53 17.05
C ARG A 34 -7.86 -13.16 16.40
N LEU A 35 -7.89 -13.11 15.07
CA LEU A 35 -8.27 -11.90 14.37
C LEU A 35 -9.80 -11.76 14.40
N GLU A 36 -10.29 -10.59 14.72
CA GLU A 36 -11.71 -10.23 14.69
C GLU A 36 -12.24 -10.32 13.25
N ASP A 37 -11.49 -9.78 12.31
CA ASP A 37 -11.75 -9.89 10.88
C ASP A 37 -10.70 -10.77 10.20
N PRO A 38 -11.09 -11.55 9.15
CA PRO A 38 -10.10 -12.27 8.37
C PRO A 38 -9.13 -11.30 7.72
N ALA A 39 -7.85 -11.64 7.74
CA ALA A 39 -6.83 -10.84 7.05
C ALA A 39 -7.18 -10.78 5.56
N PHE A 40 -7.60 -9.62 5.08
CA PHE A 40 -7.76 -9.36 3.66
C PHE A 40 -6.50 -8.69 3.10
N THR A 41 -6.16 -9.07 1.90
CA THR A 41 -5.01 -8.52 1.20
C THR A 41 -5.51 -7.66 0.07
N ILE A 42 -5.13 -6.41 0.05
CA ILE A 42 -5.44 -5.50 -1.06
C ILE A 42 -4.54 -5.86 -2.22
N LYS A 43 -5.17 -6.22 -3.33
CA LYS A 43 -4.53 -6.67 -4.57
C LYS A 43 -4.66 -5.63 -5.67
N THR A 44 -4.72 -4.37 -5.28
CA THR A 44 -4.91 -3.24 -6.18
C THR A 44 -3.75 -2.27 -6.04
N ALA A 45 -3.25 -1.77 -7.15
CA ALA A 45 -2.29 -0.67 -7.20
C ALA A 45 -2.83 0.47 -8.06
N VAL A 46 -2.44 1.69 -7.75
CA VAL A 46 -2.81 2.89 -8.51
C VAL A 46 -1.54 3.52 -9.07
N ILE A 47 -1.53 3.75 -10.38
CA ILE A 47 -0.44 4.43 -11.09
C ILE A 47 -0.92 5.82 -11.47
N VAL A 48 -0.17 6.82 -11.05
CA VAL A 48 -0.47 8.23 -11.31
C VAL A 48 0.66 8.83 -12.13
N THR A 49 0.31 9.45 -13.26
CA THR A 49 1.28 10.10 -14.16
C THR A 49 0.80 11.51 -14.48
N HIS A 50 1.64 12.50 -14.26
CA HIS A 50 1.34 13.88 -14.58
C HIS A 50 1.95 14.26 -15.93
N TYR A 51 1.14 14.90 -16.79
CA TYR A 51 1.56 15.47 -18.05
C TYR A 51 1.06 16.93 -18.16
N PRO A 52 1.77 17.88 -17.53
CA PRO A 52 1.32 19.26 -17.46
C PRO A 52 1.10 19.88 -18.84
N GLY A 53 -0.05 20.51 -19.04
CA GLY A 53 -0.39 21.20 -20.27
C GLY A 53 -1.01 20.32 -21.38
N ALA A 54 -1.04 19.00 -21.21
CA ALA A 54 -1.67 18.09 -22.17
C ALA A 54 -3.20 18.03 -21.99
N SER A 55 -3.92 17.90 -23.08
CA SER A 55 -5.35 17.61 -23.07
C SER A 55 -5.60 16.15 -22.65
N ALA A 56 -6.83 15.82 -22.24
CA ALA A 56 -7.20 14.47 -21.85
C ALA A 56 -6.95 13.44 -22.95
N GLN A 57 -7.18 13.82 -24.22
CA GLN A 57 -6.92 12.95 -25.37
C GLN A 57 -5.43 12.69 -25.58
N GLN A 58 -4.58 13.72 -25.43
CA GLN A 58 -3.13 13.55 -25.50
C GLN A 58 -2.60 12.67 -24.36
N VAL A 59 -3.11 12.87 -23.15
CA VAL A 59 -2.77 11.99 -22.00
C VAL A 59 -3.16 10.55 -22.28
N GLU A 60 -4.33 10.33 -22.87
CA GLU A 60 -4.79 8.99 -23.25
C GLU A 60 -3.86 8.33 -24.26
N GLU A 61 -3.59 9.00 -25.37
CA GLU A 61 -2.83 8.44 -26.50
C GLU A 61 -1.34 8.27 -26.19
N GLU A 62 -0.74 9.26 -25.49
CA GLU A 62 0.71 9.33 -25.29
C GLU A 62 1.19 8.72 -23.97
N VAL A 63 0.31 8.58 -22.98
CA VAL A 63 0.69 8.12 -21.62
C VAL A 63 -0.13 6.90 -21.19
N THR A 64 -1.47 7.01 -21.19
CA THR A 64 -2.34 5.97 -20.63
C THR A 64 -2.27 4.70 -21.44
N LEU A 65 -2.49 4.77 -22.75
CA LEU A 65 -2.50 3.62 -23.63
C LEU A 65 -1.15 2.85 -23.67
N PRO A 66 0.04 3.50 -23.76
CA PRO A 66 1.32 2.82 -23.63
C PRO A 66 1.50 2.09 -22.29
N LEU A 67 1.06 2.70 -21.18
CA LEU A 67 1.11 2.08 -19.85
C LEU A 67 0.17 0.87 -19.76
N GLU A 68 -1.07 1.00 -20.21
CA GLU A 68 -2.03 -0.11 -20.22
C GLU A 68 -1.50 -1.29 -21.04
N ASN A 69 -0.97 -1.05 -22.22
CA ASN A 69 -0.38 -2.10 -23.06
C ASN A 69 0.78 -2.83 -22.35
N ALA A 70 1.60 -2.12 -21.59
CA ALA A 70 2.68 -2.71 -20.82
C ALA A 70 2.17 -3.51 -19.60
N ILE A 71 1.12 -3.00 -18.93
CA ILE A 71 0.49 -3.62 -17.76
C ILE A 71 -0.28 -4.89 -18.17
N GLN A 72 -0.98 -4.88 -19.29
CA GLN A 72 -1.72 -6.04 -19.81
C GLN A 72 -0.84 -7.26 -20.09
N GLN A 73 0.47 -7.09 -20.18
CA GLN A 73 1.41 -8.20 -20.33
C GLN A 73 1.72 -8.91 -19.00
N LEU A 74 1.18 -8.44 -17.85
CA LEU A 74 1.38 -9.11 -16.57
C LEU A 74 0.52 -10.38 -16.48
N PRO A 75 1.12 -11.56 -16.21
CA PRO A 75 0.35 -12.81 -16.11
C PRO A 75 -0.59 -12.85 -14.90
N SER A 76 -0.29 -12.03 -13.89
CA SER A 76 -1.05 -11.93 -12.64
C SER A 76 -2.22 -10.94 -12.71
N LEU A 77 -2.42 -10.25 -13.83
CA LEU A 77 -3.45 -9.25 -14.00
C LEU A 77 -4.84 -9.88 -14.00
N ASP A 78 -5.78 -9.26 -13.28
CA ASP A 78 -7.22 -9.53 -13.38
C ASP A 78 -7.87 -8.52 -14.32
N ASN A 79 -7.81 -7.24 -13.95
CA ASN A 79 -8.30 -6.16 -14.79
C ASN A 79 -7.49 -4.87 -14.61
N VAL A 80 -7.57 -3.99 -15.60
CA VAL A 80 -7.04 -2.63 -15.62
C VAL A 80 -8.19 -1.67 -15.92
N SER A 81 -8.25 -0.58 -15.18
CA SER A 81 -9.13 0.55 -15.48
C SER A 81 -8.35 1.84 -15.41
N SER A 82 -8.64 2.78 -16.30
CA SER A 82 -7.94 4.05 -16.37
C SER A 82 -8.89 5.24 -16.47
N ILE A 83 -8.38 6.38 -16.04
CA ILE A 83 -9.03 7.69 -16.18
C ILE A 83 -7.99 8.66 -16.70
N SER A 84 -8.22 9.20 -17.88
CA SER A 84 -7.41 10.24 -18.49
C SER A 84 -8.12 11.60 -18.37
N SER A 85 -7.45 12.53 -17.72
CA SER A 85 -7.91 13.91 -17.54
C SER A 85 -6.88 14.89 -18.08
N ASN A 86 -7.22 16.19 -18.13
CA ASN A 86 -6.26 17.21 -18.56
C ASN A 86 -5.04 17.22 -17.64
N GLY A 87 -3.88 16.85 -18.16
CA GLY A 87 -2.60 16.82 -17.45
C GLY A 87 -2.41 15.65 -16.49
N LEU A 88 -3.34 14.67 -16.42
CA LEU A 88 -3.29 13.57 -15.44
C LEU A 88 -3.79 12.26 -16.04
N SER A 89 -2.99 11.21 -15.90
CA SER A 89 -3.38 9.82 -16.11
C SER A 89 -3.42 9.09 -14.78
N GLN A 90 -4.50 8.38 -14.50
CA GLN A 90 -4.66 7.49 -13.35
C GLN A 90 -5.06 6.12 -13.83
N ILE A 91 -4.27 5.10 -13.51
CA ILE A 91 -4.51 3.71 -13.90
C ILE A 91 -4.64 2.87 -12.62
N THR A 92 -5.72 2.13 -12.50
CA THR A 92 -5.96 1.20 -11.42
C THR A 92 -5.75 -0.23 -11.92
N VAL A 93 -4.86 -0.95 -11.27
CA VAL A 93 -4.44 -2.31 -11.61
C VAL A 93 -4.92 -3.26 -10.52
N ASN A 94 -5.70 -4.26 -10.89
CA ASN A 94 -6.17 -5.30 -9.97
C ASN A 94 -5.51 -6.64 -10.31
N ILE A 95 -4.97 -7.30 -9.29
CA ILE A 95 -4.33 -8.61 -9.40
C ILE A 95 -5.35 -9.71 -9.12
N ALA A 96 -5.25 -10.81 -9.86
CA ALA A 96 -6.16 -11.92 -9.77
C ALA A 96 -6.20 -12.54 -8.36
N SER A 97 -7.40 -12.97 -7.95
CA SER A 97 -7.68 -13.43 -6.59
C SER A 97 -6.87 -14.66 -6.15
N GLN A 98 -6.38 -15.45 -7.10
CA GLN A 98 -5.60 -16.67 -6.86
C GLN A 98 -4.22 -16.42 -6.24
N TYR A 99 -3.64 -15.23 -6.39
CA TYR A 99 -2.32 -14.91 -5.84
C TYR A 99 -2.41 -14.58 -4.35
N HIS A 100 -1.44 -15.06 -3.57
CA HIS A 100 -1.39 -14.87 -2.12
C HIS A 100 -0.60 -13.60 -1.75
N SER A 101 -0.77 -13.13 -0.52
CA SER A 101 -0.07 -11.94 -0.01
C SER A 101 1.46 -12.04 -0.08
N SER A 102 2.02 -13.25 0.02
CA SER A 102 3.46 -13.51 -0.08
C SER A 102 4.03 -13.30 -1.49
N GLU A 103 3.19 -13.36 -2.54
CA GLU A 103 3.59 -13.21 -3.93
C GLU A 103 3.46 -11.76 -4.43
N LEU A 104 2.64 -10.95 -3.75
CA LEU A 104 2.37 -9.57 -4.16
C LEU A 104 3.62 -8.68 -4.26
N PRO A 105 4.60 -8.73 -3.35
CA PRO A 105 5.79 -7.90 -3.48
C PRO A 105 6.53 -8.11 -4.81
N GLN A 106 6.66 -9.37 -5.25
CA GLN A 106 7.28 -9.70 -6.53
C GLN A 106 6.45 -9.21 -7.72
N ILE A 107 5.12 -9.30 -7.63
CA ILE A 107 4.20 -8.81 -8.66
C ILE A 107 4.28 -7.29 -8.78
N TRP A 108 4.34 -6.57 -7.65
CA TRP A 108 4.49 -5.12 -7.63
C TRP A 108 5.85 -4.65 -8.17
N ASP A 109 6.91 -5.41 -7.90
CA ASP A 109 8.23 -5.12 -8.48
C ASP A 109 8.23 -5.33 -10.00
N GLU A 110 7.55 -6.37 -10.50
CA GLU A 110 7.38 -6.56 -11.93
C GLU A 110 6.54 -5.45 -12.57
N LEU A 111 5.46 -5.04 -11.90
CA LEU A 111 4.64 -3.91 -12.34
C LEU A 111 5.47 -2.62 -12.46
N ARG A 112 6.23 -2.27 -11.41
CA ARG A 112 7.11 -1.08 -11.41
C ARG A 112 8.13 -1.13 -12.55
N ARG A 113 8.72 -2.29 -12.79
CA ARG A 113 9.67 -2.48 -13.89
C ARG A 113 9.02 -2.22 -15.25
N ARG A 114 7.84 -2.81 -15.51
CA ARG A 114 7.11 -2.62 -16.79
C ARG A 114 6.67 -1.17 -16.99
N VAL A 115 6.16 -0.55 -15.95
CA VAL A 115 5.80 0.88 -15.95
C VAL A 115 7.03 1.74 -16.20
N GLY A 116 8.17 1.44 -15.56
CA GLY A 116 9.44 2.11 -15.77
C GLY A 116 9.99 1.96 -17.18
N ASP A 117 9.85 0.78 -17.78
CA ASP A 117 10.28 0.54 -19.17
C ASP A 117 9.39 1.29 -20.17
N ALA A 118 8.07 1.28 -19.98
CA ALA A 118 7.13 2.03 -20.80
C ALA A 118 7.35 3.55 -20.70
N SER A 119 7.66 4.06 -19.53
CA SER A 119 7.89 5.48 -19.29
C SER A 119 9.08 6.06 -20.06
N ARG A 120 10.03 5.23 -20.48
CA ARG A 120 11.18 5.66 -21.30
C ARG A 120 10.76 6.10 -22.73
N LEU A 121 9.57 5.69 -23.14
CA LEU A 121 9.02 6.02 -24.46
C LEU A 121 8.14 7.27 -24.44
N PHE A 122 7.97 7.89 -23.28
CA PHE A 122 7.10 9.05 -23.13
C PHE A 122 7.67 10.30 -23.80
N PRO A 123 6.80 11.21 -24.27
CA PRO A 123 7.21 12.48 -24.77
C PRO A 123 7.83 13.38 -23.70
N PRO A 124 8.61 14.39 -24.10
CA PRO A 124 9.18 15.36 -23.17
C PRO A 124 8.08 16.11 -22.40
N GLY A 125 8.30 16.31 -21.10
CA GLY A 125 7.35 17.00 -20.20
C GLY A 125 6.44 16.10 -19.39
N VAL A 126 6.41 14.80 -19.68
CA VAL A 126 5.72 13.82 -18.81
C VAL A 126 6.55 13.56 -17.57
N VAL A 127 5.93 13.67 -16.41
CA VAL A 127 6.55 13.33 -15.12
C VAL A 127 6.62 11.81 -14.98
N PRO A 128 7.71 11.24 -14.43
CA PRO A 128 7.79 9.79 -14.20
C PRO A 128 6.57 9.24 -13.46
N PRO A 129 6.02 8.09 -13.88
CA PRO A 129 4.87 7.46 -13.24
C PRO A 129 5.16 7.12 -11.78
N PHE A 130 4.22 7.44 -10.90
CA PHE A 130 4.25 7.01 -9.50
C PHE A 130 3.32 5.80 -9.32
N VAL A 131 3.88 4.67 -8.88
CA VAL A 131 3.13 3.44 -8.59
C VAL A 131 2.86 3.39 -7.09
N ASN A 132 1.60 3.48 -6.71
CA ASN A 132 1.14 3.35 -5.33
C ASN A 132 0.45 1.99 -5.14
N ASP A 133 1.12 1.08 -4.47
CA ASP A 133 0.63 -0.24 -4.07
C ASP A 133 0.24 -0.32 -2.59
N ASP A 134 0.51 0.76 -1.84
CA ASP A 134 0.28 0.86 -0.39
C ASP A 134 -0.99 1.65 -0.04
N PHE A 135 -1.81 2.06 -1.02
CA PHE A 135 -2.91 2.99 -0.76
C PHE A 135 -4.00 2.41 0.15
N GLY A 136 -4.02 1.10 0.33
CA GLY A 136 -4.94 0.40 1.21
C GLY A 136 -4.35 -0.01 2.55
N ASP A 137 -3.16 0.46 2.91
CA ASP A 137 -2.57 0.18 4.20
C ASP A 137 -3.47 0.68 5.35
N VAL A 138 -3.77 -0.20 6.28
CA VAL A 138 -4.54 0.12 7.48
C VAL A 138 -3.58 0.37 8.63
N PHE A 139 -3.67 1.57 9.23
CA PHE A 139 -2.88 1.92 10.41
C PHE A 139 -3.68 1.56 11.67
N GLY A 140 -3.13 0.67 12.52
CA GLY A 140 -3.77 0.24 13.78
C GLY A 140 -3.75 1.32 14.87
N PHE A 141 -2.81 2.27 14.79
CA PHE A 141 -2.66 3.34 15.77
C PHE A 141 -2.54 4.70 15.09
N PHE A 142 -3.23 5.68 15.64
CA PHE A 142 -3.15 7.06 15.22
C PHE A 142 -2.81 7.96 16.42
N PHE A 143 -1.72 8.70 16.31
CA PHE A 143 -1.28 9.63 17.35
C PHE A 143 -1.30 11.06 16.81
N ALA A 144 -1.83 11.99 17.59
CA ALA A 144 -1.75 13.41 17.32
C ALA A 144 -0.59 14.00 18.14
N ILE A 145 0.28 14.76 17.47
CA ILE A 145 1.36 15.53 18.10
C ILE A 145 0.95 16.99 18.08
N SER A 146 0.78 17.59 19.25
CA SER A 146 0.39 19.01 19.42
C SER A 146 1.28 19.69 20.45
N GLY A 147 1.44 21.01 20.33
CA GLY A 147 2.18 21.81 21.28
C GLY A 147 1.94 23.30 21.08
N ASP A 148 1.41 23.97 22.10
CA ASP A 148 0.99 25.38 22.02
C ASP A 148 2.14 26.38 21.80
N SER A 149 3.38 25.96 22.10
CA SER A 149 4.59 26.81 22.00
C SER A 149 5.50 26.42 20.84
N PHE A 150 5.11 25.46 20.02
CA PHE A 150 5.93 24.94 18.92
C PHE A 150 5.37 25.35 17.56
N THR A 151 6.27 25.68 16.65
CA THR A 151 5.92 25.92 15.25
C THR A 151 5.71 24.59 14.50
N ASN A 152 4.95 24.60 13.41
CA ASN A 152 4.74 23.40 12.59
C ASN A 152 6.05 22.70 12.17
N PRO A 153 7.11 23.40 11.72
CA PRO A 153 8.38 22.77 11.39
C PRO A 153 9.08 22.08 12.57
N GLU A 154 8.90 22.61 13.78
CA GLU A 154 9.46 21.99 14.99
C GLU A 154 8.70 20.71 15.34
N LEU A 155 7.36 20.74 15.28
CA LEU A 155 6.53 19.54 15.47
C LEU A 155 6.86 18.46 14.44
N VAL A 156 7.09 18.82 13.18
CA VAL A 156 7.52 17.87 12.14
C VAL A 156 8.85 17.23 12.48
N ARG A 157 9.84 17.99 12.98
CA ARG A 157 11.14 17.44 13.41
C ARG A 157 10.99 16.43 14.55
N TYR A 158 10.13 16.73 15.55
CA TYR A 158 9.83 15.77 16.62
C TYR A 158 9.10 14.53 16.09
N ALA A 159 8.14 14.70 15.18
CA ALA A 159 7.46 13.57 14.55
C ALA A 159 8.43 12.67 13.76
N GLU A 160 9.39 13.26 13.04
CA GLU A 160 10.41 12.51 12.32
C GLU A 160 11.39 11.78 13.26
N GLN A 161 11.72 12.39 14.40
CA GLN A 161 12.52 11.72 15.42
C GLN A 161 11.76 10.53 16.01
N LEU A 162 10.51 10.73 16.37
CA LEU A 162 9.63 9.67 16.89
C LEU A 162 9.46 8.54 15.87
N ARG A 163 9.28 8.87 14.60
CA ARG A 163 9.22 7.86 13.52
C ARG A 163 10.47 6.99 13.47
N ARG A 164 11.66 7.59 13.58
CA ARG A 164 12.93 6.84 13.57
C ARG A 164 13.03 5.85 14.73
N GLU A 165 12.55 6.23 15.92
CA GLU A 165 12.55 5.36 17.09
C GLU A 165 11.48 4.26 16.97
N LEU A 166 10.28 4.61 16.51
CA LEU A 166 9.18 3.65 16.39
C LEU A 166 9.44 2.55 15.35
N VAL A 167 10.10 2.86 14.25
CA VAL A 167 10.44 1.85 13.21
C VAL A 167 11.38 0.76 13.75
N LEU A 168 12.15 1.05 14.81
CA LEU A 168 13.04 0.09 15.44
C LEU A 168 12.33 -0.85 16.43
N VAL A 169 11.07 -0.57 16.78
CA VAL A 169 10.30 -1.38 17.72
C VAL A 169 9.82 -2.67 17.03
N PRO A 170 10.11 -3.85 17.60
CA PRO A 170 9.61 -5.12 17.05
C PRO A 170 8.08 -5.13 16.92
N GLY A 171 7.57 -5.50 15.74
CA GLY A 171 6.13 -5.54 15.47
C GLY A 171 5.58 -4.27 14.80
N VAL A 172 6.38 -3.21 14.65
CA VAL A 172 6.01 -2.02 13.87
C VAL A 172 6.39 -2.24 12.41
N GLY A 173 5.41 -2.32 11.53
CA GLY A 173 5.64 -2.52 10.08
C GLY A 173 5.86 -1.23 9.32
N LYS A 174 5.07 -0.18 9.62
CA LYS A 174 5.11 1.10 8.91
C LYS A 174 4.71 2.25 9.82
N VAL A 175 5.40 3.37 9.71
CA VAL A 175 5.06 4.62 10.40
C VAL A 175 4.95 5.73 9.37
N ALA A 176 3.77 6.34 9.26
CA ALA A 176 3.51 7.47 8.36
C ALA A 176 3.27 8.75 9.17
N ILE A 177 3.75 9.87 8.65
CA ILE A 177 3.51 11.20 9.22
C ILE A 177 2.57 11.95 8.28
N GLY A 178 1.42 12.40 8.81
CA GLY A 178 0.45 13.23 8.11
C GLY A 178 0.43 14.66 8.63
N GLY A 179 -0.19 15.58 7.89
CA GLY A 179 -0.38 16.97 8.30
C GLY A 179 0.85 17.88 8.17
N VAL A 180 1.88 17.42 7.45
CA VAL A 180 3.07 18.25 7.17
C VAL A 180 2.72 19.36 6.20
N ILE A 181 2.96 20.61 6.60
CA ILE A 181 2.82 21.77 5.72
C ILE A 181 4.16 22.01 5.01
N PRO A 182 4.21 21.88 3.67
CA PRO A 182 5.45 22.07 2.93
C PRO A 182 5.90 23.54 3.03
N GLN A 183 7.18 23.74 3.31
CA GLN A 183 7.79 25.06 3.30
C GLN A 183 8.20 25.43 1.88
N GLN A 184 7.97 26.69 1.49
CA GLN A 184 8.44 27.22 0.21
C GLN A 184 9.14 28.56 0.45
N ILE A 185 10.16 28.83 -0.34
CA ILE A 185 10.84 30.12 -0.39
C ILE A 185 10.39 30.82 -1.66
N ASN A 186 9.66 31.92 -1.53
CA ASN A 186 9.28 32.75 -2.66
C ASN A 186 10.35 33.82 -2.85
N VAL A 187 10.91 33.88 -4.06
CA VAL A 187 11.85 34.91 -4.47
C VAL A 187 11.17 35.81 -5.50
N ASP A 188 10.74 36.98 -5.04
CA ASP A 188 10.12 37.99 -5.91
C ASP A 188 11.23 38.92 -6.47
N ILE A 189 11.43 38.87 -7.80
CA ILE A 189 12.36 39.75 -8.48
C ILE A 189 11.59 40.92 -9.06
N SER A 190 11.85 42.12 -8.54
CA SER A 190 11.31 43.35 -9.10
C SER A 190 12.11 43.75 -10.35
N GLN A 191 11.44 44.14 -11.44
CA GLN A 191 12.05 44.69 -12.67
C GLN A 191 12.88 45.94 -12.44
N ILE A 192 12.76 46.60 -11.26
CA ILE A 192 13.52 47.79 -10.88
C ILE A 192 14.83 47.45 -10.14
N GLY A 193 15.32 46.19 -10.22
CA GLY A 193 16.65 45.80 -9.81
C GLY A 193 16.87 45.61 -8.29
N ARG A 194 15.80 45.40 -7.50
CA ARG A 194 15.91 45.01 -6.09
C ARG A 194 15.21 43.69 -5.85
N ALA A 195 15.99 42.66 -5.49
CA ALA A 195 15.43 41.42 -4.95
C ALA A 195 15.06 41.63 -3.47
N SER A 196 13.82 41.40 -3.09
CA SER A 196 13.46 41.30 -1.68
C SER A 196 13.09 39.85 -1.36
N CYS A 197 13.82 39.23 -0.46
CA CYS A 197 13.46 37.91 0.10
C CYS A 197 12.54 38.15 1.30
N ARG A 198 11.35 37.58 1.27
CA ARG A 198 10.40 37.58 2.39
C ARG A 198 10.16 36.13 2.82
N GLU A 199 10.65 35.78 3.99
CA GLU A 199 10.25 34.54 4.65
C GLU A 199 8.83 34.66 5.22
N ARG A 200 7.99 33.65 5.00
CA ARG A 200 6.71 33.46 5.66
C ARG A 200 6.63 32.08 6.27
#